data_a1ac69757d426ed7f5e13a4bfe069c97
#
_entry.id   a1ac69757d426ed7f5e13a4bfe069c97
#
_cell.length_a   1.000
_cell.length_b   1.000
_cell.length_c   1.000
_cell.angle_alpha   90.00
_cell.angle_beta   90.00
_cell.angle_gamma   90.00
#
_symmetry.space_group_name_H-M   'P 1'
#
loop_
_entity.id
_entity.type
_entity.pdbx_description
1 polymer ?
#
loop_
_entity_poly.entity_id
_entity_poly.type
_entity_poly.pdbx_seq_one_letter_code
_entity_poly.pdbx_strand_id
1 'polypeptide(L)'
;NVPVVLLNGSFQCPNVFCVLCDDERAMKEAMNQLLDSGCKRVLYLYHSSNNSGQRKLAGCRDALAAHNLPVDEMLMRRFDADKFSIHAVRDCLMELEREGLQFDAVLASEDVLAVGAMKYAQAVGRRVPENLSVVGYNNSNLCLCTEPELTSVDNRLPAICERIVETMLGVLEGREMPEKTVFTAEIIQRGSTRAAQDK
;
A
#
# COMPACT_ATOMS: atom_id res chain seq x y z
N ASN A 1 34.87 9.30 -5.60
CA ASN A 1 33.48 9.27 -5.14
C ASN A 1 32.80 8.01 -5.67
N VAL A 2 32.22 7.23 -4.80
CA VAL A 2 31.50 6.01 -5.20
C VAL A 2 30.06 6.41 -5.52
N PRO A 3 29.49 6.01 -6.68
CA PRO A 3 28.09 6.24 -6.98
C PRO A 3 27.19 5.41 -6.07
N VAL A 4 26.02 5.96 -5.72
CA VAL A 4 25.00 5.30 -4.90
C VAL A 4 23.67 5.35 -5.63
N VAL A 5 23.00 4.19 -5.73
CA VAL A 5 21.61 4.13 -6.25
C VAL A 5 20.68 3.73 -5.11
N LEU A 6 19.71 4.58 -4.82
CA LEU A 6 18.73 4.38 -3.75
C LEU A 6 17.44 3.76 -4.29
N LEU A 7 17.01 2.68 -3.65
CA LEU A 7 15.70 2.07 -3.86
C LEU A 7 14.68 2.75 -2.93
N ASN A 8 13.60 3.29 -3.49
CA ASN A 8 12.50 3.94 -2.75
C ASN A 8 12.95 5.06 -1.79
N GLY A 9 14.18 5.52 -1.94
CA GLY A 9 14.72 6.68 -1.25
C GLY A 9 14.72 7.91 -2.15
N SER A 10 14.72 9.11 -1.54
CA SER A 10 14.89 10.36 -2.28
C SER A 10 15.90 11.23 -1.53
N PHE A 11 17.03 11.48 -2.16
CA PHE A 11 18.10 12.30 -1.60
C PHE A 11 18.79 13.08 -2.71
N GLN A 12 19.00 14.38 -2.52
CA GLN A 12 19.72 15.24 -3.46
C GLN A 12 21.18 15.39 -3.02
N CYS A 13 22.07 14.70 -3.71
CA CYS A 13 23.50 14.79 -3.50
C CYS A 13 24.23 14.37 -4.79
N PRO A 14 25.38 14.96 -5.13
CA PRO A 14 26.19 14.50 -6.26
C PRO A 14 26.50 13.00 -6.18
N ASN A 15 26.40 12.30 -7.29
CA ASN A 15 26.60 10.85 -7.41
C ASN A 15 25.57 9.97 -6.62
N VAL A 16 24.44 10.54 -6.23
CA VAL A 16 23.30 9.78 -5.67
C VAL A 16 22.17 9.77 -6.68
N PHE A 17 21.75 8.58 -7.07
CA PHE A 17 20.67 8.34 -8.01
C PHE A 17 19.49 7.69 -7.26
N CYS A 18 18.27 8.08 -7.57
CA CYS A 18 17.08 7.62 -6.88
C CYS A 18 16.13 6.92 -7.87
N VAL A 19 15.77 5.68 -7.59
CA VAL A 19 14.75 4.95 -8.36
C VAL A 19 13.64 4.55 -7.40
N LEU A 20 12.42 5.01 -7.63
CA LEU A 20 11.32 4.85 -6.68
C LEU A 20 9.96 4.74 -7.39
N CYS A 21 8.98 4.22 -6.67
CA CYS A 21 7.58 4.28 -7.02
C CYS A 21 6.94 5.58 -6.49
N ASP A 22 5.91 6.08 -7.17
CA ASP A 22 5.06 7.16 -6.66
C ASP A 22 4.03 6.60 -5.66
N ASP A 23 4.55 6.25 -4.47
CA ASP A 23 3.77 5.66 -3.38
C ASP A 23 2.59 6.53 -2.91
N GLU A 24 2.77 7.85 -2.93
CA GLU A 24 1.76 8.82 -2.50
C GLU A 24 0.56 8.82 -3.44
N ARG A 25 0.82 8.94 -4.74
CA ARG A 25 -0.20 8.85 -5.78
C ARG A 25 -0.88 7.49 -5.76
N ALA A 26 -0.11 6.41 -5.64
CA ALA A 26 -0.63 5.04 -5.62
C ALA A 26 -1.62 4.80 -4.48
N MET A 27 -1.28 5.23 -3.27
CA MET A 27 -2.16 5.08 -2.11
C MET A 27 -3.35 6.03 -2.14
N LYS A 28 -3.20 7.23 -2.71
CA LYS A 28 -4.31 8.13 -2.97
C LYS A 28 -5.33 7.50 -3.93
N GLU A 29 -4.86 6.91 -5.02
CA GLU A 29 -5.73 6.24 -6.00
C GLU A 29 -6.43 5.01 -5.39
N ALA A 30 -5.72 4.19 -4.59
CA ALA A 30 -6.30 3.03 -3.91
C ALA A 30 -7.36 3.43 -2.86
N MET A 31 -7.12 4.48 -2.08
CA MET A 31 -8.09 5.03 -1.13
C MET A 31 -9.31 5.60 -1.85
N ASN A 32 -9.11 6.36 -2.93
CA ASN A 32 -10.21 6.90 -3.74
C ASN A 32 -11.08 5.77 -4.30
N GLN A 33 -10.49 4.70 -4.82
CA GLN A 33 -11.24 3.55 -5.33
C GLN A 33 -12.17 2.94 -4.26
N LEU A 34 -11.68 2.78 -3.03
CA LEU A 34 -12.51 2.29 -1.92
C LEU A 34 -13.65 3.26 -1.60
N LEU A 35 -13.38 4.55 -1.51
CA LEU A 35 -14.39 5.57 -1.21
C LEU A 35 -15.43 5.70 -2.34
N ASP A 36 -14.99 5.68 -3.61
CA ASP A 36 -15.88 5.72 -4.79
C ASP A 36 -16.72 4.44 -4.94
N SER A 37 -16.26 3.30 -4.40
CA SER A 37 -17.06 2.06 -4.32
C SER A 37 -18.12 2.08 -3.21
N GLY A 38 -18.25 3.21 -2.48
CA GLY A 38 -19.23 3.41 -1.42
C GLY A 38 -18.77 3.00 -0.02
N CYS A 39 -17.49 2.67 0.17
CA CYS A 39 -16.92 2.47 1.50
C CYS A 39 -16.86 3.81 2.24
N LYS A 40 -17.19 3.79 3.55
CA LYS A 40 -17.30 5.03 4.36
C LYS A 40 -16.25 5.11 5.46
N ARG A 41 -15.79 3.97 5.94
CA ARG A 41 -14.84 3.86 7.07
C ARG A 41 -13.71 2.92 6.70
N VAL A 42 -12.68 3.49 6.05
CA VAL A 42 -11.51 2.73 5.59
C VAL A 42 -10.47 2.68 6.70
N LEU A 43 -10.20 1.48 7.21
CA LEU A 43 -9.11 1.23 8.15
C LEU A 43 -7.80 1.11 7.37
N TYR A 44 -6.85 1.99 7.63
CA TYR A 44 -5.51 1.95 7.05
C TYR A 44 -4.54 1.22 7.94
N LEU A 45 -3.99 0.12 7.43
CA LEU A 45 -2.96 -0.69 8.11
C LEU A 45 -1.59 -0.38 7.52
N TYR A 46 -0.63 0.01 8.35
CA TYR A 46 0.70 0.35 7.86
C TYR A 46 1.81 -0.11 8.81
N HIS A 47 2.99 -0.31 8.25
CA HIS A 47 4.13 -0.85 8.98
C HIS A 47 5.25 0.16 9.06
N SER A 48 5.60 0.96 8.24
CA SER A 48 6.88 1.68 8.25
C SER A 48 6.74 3.20 8.45
N SER A 49 7.72 3.77 9.14
CA SER A 49 7.95 5.21 9.22
C SER A 49 9.04 5.72 8.25
N ASN A 50 9.55 4.86 7.34
CA ASN A 50 10.51 5.27 6.32
C ASN A 50 9.86 6.19 5.28
N ASN A 51 10.67 6.72 4.34
CA ASN A 51 10.20 7.64 3.32
C ASN A 51 9.00 7.10 2.49
N SER A 52 9.03 5.84 2.07
CA SER A 52 7.93 5.18 1.36
C SER A 52 6.67 5.12 2.22
N GLY A 53 6.78 4.70 3.50
CA GLY A 53 5.64 4.62 4.42
C GLY A 53 5.02 5.98 4.71
N GLN A 54 5.82 7.03 4.85
CA GLN A 54 5.32 8.40 5.03
C GLN A 54 4.57 8.90 3.79
N ARG A 55 5.08 8.62 2.59
CA ARG A 55 4.40 8.98 1.33
C ARG A 55 3.09 8.22 1.15
N LYS A 56 3.05 6.93 1.47
CA LYS A 56 1.83 6.12 1.48
C LYS A 56 0.77 6.73 2.40
N LEU A 57 1.16 7.09 3.62
CA LEU A 57 0.26 7.74 4.59
C LEU A 57 -0.23 9.11 4.10
N ALA A 58 0.64 9.92 3.49
CA ALA A 58 0.26 11.21 2.90
C ALA A 58 -0.80 11.02 1.80
N GLY A 59 -0.61 10.06 0.89
CA GLY A 59 -1.58 9.75 -0.15
C GLY A 59 -2.96 9.35 0.39
N CYS A 60 -3.00 8.55 1.47
CA CYS A 60 -4.26 8.22 2.14
C CYS A 60 -4.97 9.47 2.70
N ARG A 61 -4.23 10.35 3.39
CA ARG A 61 -4.75 11.60 3.95
C ARG A 61 -5.25 12.55 2.86
N ASP A 62 -4.52 12.66 1.76
CA ASP A 62 -4.91 13.46 0.59
C ASP A 62 -6.22 12.98 -0.04
N ALA A 63 -6.42 11.67 -0.15
CA ALA A 63 -7.66 11.11 -0.66
C ALA A 63 -8.84 11.42 0.27
N LEU A 64 -8.69 11.25 1.59
CA LEU A 64 -9.72 11.60 2.57
C LEU A 64 -10.08 13.08 2.48
N ALA A 65 -9.09 13.96 2.38
CA ALA A 65 -9.31 15.40 2.22
C ALA A 65 -10.07 15.75 0.94
N ALA A 66 -9.74 15.08 -0.18
CA ALA A 66 -10.43 15.27 -1.46
C ALA A 66 -11.90 14.85 -1.41
N HIS A 67 -12.26 13.89 -0.57
CA HIS A 67 -13.63 13.46 -0.29
C HIS A 67 -14.30 14.23 0.86
N ASN A 68 -13.68 15.29 1.39
CA ASN A 68 -14.14 16.05 2.54
C ASN A 68 -14.38 15.20 3.80
N LEU A 69 -13.60 14.14 3.97
CA LEU A 69 -13.63 13.24 5.11
C LEU A 69 -12.51 13.61 6.10
N PRO A 70 -12.81 13.68 7.42
CA PRO A 70 -11.78 13.90 8.42
C PRO A 70 -10.86 12.69 8.53
N VAL A 71 -9.61 12.93 8.90
CA VAL A 71 -8.69 11.86 9.31
C VAL A 71 -9.10 11.39 10.70
N ASP A 72 -9.58 10.15 10.79
CA ASP A 72 -9.88 9.47 12.07
C ASP A 72 -8.67 8.63 12.46
N GLU A 73 -7.91 9.08 13.47
CA GLU A 73 -6.70 8.37 13.92
C GLU A 73 -7.00 6.95 14.45
N MET A 74 -8.24 6.66 14.85
CA MET A 74 -8.67 5.30 15.23
C MET A 74 -8.65 4.35 14.02
N LEU A 75 -8.80 4.89 12.80
CA LEU A 75 -8.73 4.16 11.54
C LEU A 75 -7.32 4.12 10.94
N MET A 76 -6.30 4.60 11.65
CA MET A 76 -4.90 4.58 11.23
C MET A 76 -4.10 3.66 12.14
N ARG A 77 -3.91 2.38 11.73
CA ARG A 77 -3.29 1.37 12.61
C ARG A 77 -1.89 1.01 12.16
N ARG A 78 -0.91 1.37 12.98
CA ARG A 78 0.49 1.03 12.77
C ARG A 78 0.84 -0.33 13.36
N PHE A 79 1.61 -1.11 12.62
CA PHE A 79 2.24 -2.35 13.09
C PHE A 79 3.75 -2.17 13.18
N ASP A 80 4.33 -2.50 14.33
CA ASP A 80 5.78 -2.52 14.53
C ASP A 80 6.37 -3.82 13.97
N ALA A 81 7.67 -3.82 13.70
CA ALA A 81 8.35 -4.93 13.01
C ALA A 81 8.22 -6.28 13.73
N ASP A 82 8.17 -6.28 15.05
CA ASP A 82 7.97 -7.48 15.88
C ASP A 82 6.54 -8.04 15.82
N LYS A 83 5.57 -7.23 15.42
CA LYS A 83 4.14 -7.58 15.26
C LYS A 83 3.69 -7.66 13.80
N PHE A 84 4.64 -7.63 12.88
CA PHE A 84 4.35 -7.67 11.45
C PHE A 84 4.13 -9.10 10.96
N SER A 85 2.92 -9.62 11.17
CA SER A 85 2.52 -10.94 10.68
C SER A 85 1.02 -11.02 10.38
N ILE A 86 0.64 -11.97 9.52
CA ILE A 86 -0.76 -12.24 9.16
C ILE A 86 -1.61 -12.50 10.42
N HIS A 87 -1.11 -13.29 11.36
CA HIS A 87 -1.84 -13.62 12.58
C HIS A 87 -1.98 -12.43 13.53
N ALA A 88 -0.92 -11.66 13.72
CA ALA A 88 -0.97 -10.46 14.56
C ALA A 88 -1.98 -9.42 14.04
N VAL A 89 -2.07 -9.26 12.72
CA VAL A 89 -3.08 -8.39 12.11
C VAL A 89 -4.48 -8.93 12.36
N ARG A 90 -4.73 -10.22 12.07
CA ARG A 90 -6.02 -10.86 12.35
C ARG A 90 -6.47 -10.61 13.80
N ASP A 91 -5.59 -10.90 14.75
CA ASP A 91 -5.90 -10.81 16.18
C ASP A 91 -6.15 -9.37 16.62
N CYS A 92 -5.37 -8.42 16.10
CA CYS A 92 -5.58 -6.99 16.32
C CYS A 92 -6.95 -6.52 15.78
N LEU A 93 -7.34 -6.93 14.59
CA LEU A 93 -8.63 -6.54 14.00
C LEU A 93 -9.82 -7.16 14.78
N MET A 94 -9.67 -8.39 15.28
CA MET A 94 -10.67 -8.99 16.16
C MET A 94 -10.82 -8.23 17.48
N GLU A 95 -9.73 -7.69 18.02
CA GLU A 95 -9.76 -6.86 19.23
C GLU A 95 -10.43 -5.51 18.96
N LEU A 96 -10.06 -4.80 17.88
CA LEU A 96 -10.69 -3.55 17.48
C LEU A 96 -12.21 -3.69 17.28
N GLU A 97 -12.66 -4.79 16.68
CA GLU A 97 -14.11 -5.06 16.53
C GLU A 97 -14.79 -5.28 17.89
N ARG A 98 -14.16 -5.99 18.83
CA ARG A 98 -14.68 -6.16 20.21
C ARG A 98 -14.75 -4.84 20.98
N GLU A 99 -13.82 -3.92 20.71
CA GLU A 99 -13.82 -2.56 21.24
C GLU A 99 -14.86 -1.65 20.57
N GLY A 100 -15.57 -2.15 19.55
CA GLY A 100 -16.65 -1.45 18.87
C GLY A 100 -16.21 -0.59 17.70
N LEU A 101 -14.94 -0.67 17.25
CA LEU A 101 -14.49 0.05 16.07
C LEU A 101 -15.18 -0.51 14.81
N GLN A 102 -15.90 0.36 14.11
CA GLN A 102 -16.58 0.00 12.87
C GLN A 102 -15.73 0.42 11.66
N PHE A 103 -15.59 -0.48 10.68
CA PHE A 103 -14.97 -0.22 9.39
C PHE A 103 -15.57 -1.15 8.32
N ASP A 104 -15.63 -0.70 7.08
CA ASP A 104 -16.21 -1.41 5.93
C ASP A 104 -15.20 -1.65 4.81
N ALA A 105 -13.99 -1.14 4.98
CA ALA A 105 -12.85 -1.45 4.13
C ALA A 105 -11.53 -1.44 4.90
N VAL A 106 -10.56 -2.17 4.35
CA VAL A 106 -9.15 -2.15 4.79
C VAL A 106 -8.28 -1.79 3.60
N LEU A 107 -7.46 -0.76 3.76
CA LEU A 107 -6.35 -0.44 2.87
C LEU A 107 -5.06 -0.74 3.61
N ALA A 108 -4.20 -1.56 3.03
CA ALA A 108 -2.97 -1.99 3.68
C ALA A 108 -1.74 -1.51 2.92
N SER A 109 -0.72 -1.05 3.64
CA SER A 109 0.55 -0.63 3.04
C SER A 109 1.38 -1.79 2.48
N GLU A 110 0.96 -3.04 2.75
CA GLU A 110 1.59 -4.27 2.28
C GLU A 110 0.61 -5.45 2.24
N ASP A 111 0.82 -6.40 1.32
CA ASP A 111 -0.06 -7.55 1.14
C ASP A 111 -0.14 -8.45 2.38
N VAL A 112 0.93 -8.57 3.17
CA VAL A 112 0.93 -9.33 4.43
C VAL A 112 -0.13 -8.81 5.40
N LEU A 113 -0.27 -7.47 5.51
CA LEU A 113 -1.28 -6.84 6.35
C LEU A 113 -2.69 -7.07 5.78
N ALA A 114 -2.84 -6.95 4.45
CA ALA A 114 -4.10 -7.20 3.76
C ALA A 114 -4.57 -8.65 3.93
N VAL A 115 -3.66 -9.64 3.79
CA VAL A 115 -3.98 -11.05 4.04
C VAL A 115 -4.40 -11.29 5.48
N GLY A 116 -3.79 -10.58 6.45
CA GLY A 116 -4.24 -10.60 7.84
C GLY A 116 -5.69 -10.11 8.00
N ALA A 117 -6.08 -9.05 7.27
CA ALA A 117 -7.45 -8.57 7.23
C ALA A 117 -8.42 -9.57 6.56
N MET A 118 -7.99 -10.27 5.50
CA MET A 118 -8.76 -11.36 4.90
C MET A 118 -9.00 -12.51 5.90
N LYS A 119 -7.96 -12.88 6.66
CA LYS A 119 -8.07 -13.90 7.72
C LYS A 119 -8.98 -13.46 8.88
N TYR A 120 -8.94 -12.16 9.24
CA TYR A 120 -9.90 -11.61 10.19
C TYR A 120 -11.33 -11.74 9.66
N ALA A 121 -11.61 -11.29 8.42
CA ALA A 121 -12.94 -11.39 7.83
C ALA A 121 -13.48 -12.82 7.85
N GLN A 122 -12.64 -13.80 7.48
CA GLN A 122 -12.98 -15.23 7.56
C GLN A 122 -13.32 -15.69 8.98
N ALA A 123 -12.53 -15.25 9.98
CA ALA A 123 -12.71 -15.66 11.37
C ALA A 123 -14.01 -15.15 12.01
N VAL A 124 -14.46 -13.94 11.61
CA VAL A 124 -15.68 -13.31 12.15
C VAL A 124 -16.90 -13.45 11.21
N GLY A 125 -16.77 -14.18 10.10
CA GLY A 125 -17.86 -14.44 9.15
C GLY A 125 -18.25 -13.23 8.29
N ARG A 126 -17.39 -12.22 8.14
CA ARG A 126 -17.60 -11.10 7.21
C ARG A 126 -17.31 -11.55 5.77
N ARG A 127 -18.22 -11.29 4.86
CA ARG A 127 -18.01 -11.59 3.44
C ARG A 127 -17.15 -10.51 2.78
N VAL A 128 -16.16 -10.94 2.02
CA VAL A 128 -15.33 -10.09 1.18
C VAL A 128 -15.76 -10.33 -0.27
N PRO A 129 -16.10 -9.31 -1.04
CA PRO A 129 -15.99 -7.86 -0.73
C PRO A 129 -17.26 -7.23 -0.12
N GLU A 130 -18.40 -7.95 0.06
CA GLU A 130 -19.70 -7.37 0.33
C GLU A 130 -19.78 -6.64 1.68
N ASN A 131 -19.18 -7.20 2.73
CA ASN A 131 -19.16 -6.60 4.07
C ASN A 131 -17.84 -5.92 4.41
N LEU A 132 -16.75 -6.27 3.71
CA LEU A 132 -15.43 -5.74 3.91
C LEU A 132 -14.65 -5.73 2.59
N SER A 133 -14.36 -4.58 2.02
CA SER A 133 -13.41 -4.47 0.91
C SER A 133 -11.98 -4.46 1.43
N VAL A 134 -11.04 -5.14 0.73
CA VAL A 134 -9.63 -5.19 1.14
C VAL A 134 -8.72 -4.90 -0.04
N VAL A 135 -7.76 -3.97 0.15
CA VAL A 135 -6.72 -3.64 -0.82
C VAL A 135 -5.35 -3.79 -0.17
N GLY A 136 -4.44 -4.49 -0.86
CA GLY A 136 -3.04 -4.67 -0.49
C GLY A 136 -2.09 -3.75 -1.25
N TYR A 137 -0.79 -3.98 -1.06
CA TYR A 137 0.30 -3.27 -1.73
C TYR A 137 1.49 -4.21 -1.95
N ASN A 138 2.13 -4.13 -3.10
CA ASN A 138 3.26 -4.87 -3.68
C ASN A 138 2.85 -5.91 -4.73
N ASN A 139 1.60 -6.29 -4.85
CA ASN A 139 1.11 -7.32 -5.79
C ASN A 139 1.95 -8.61 -5.71
N SER A 140 2.23 -9.06 -4.49
CA SER A 140 3.01 -10.28 -4.24
C SER A 140 2.19 -11.55 -4.51
N ASN A 141 2.85 -12.70 -4.55
CA ASN A 141 2.19 -14.00 -4.72
C ASN A 141 1.13 -14.30 -3.63
N LEU A 142 1.19 -13.61 -2.49
CA LEU A 142 0.17 -13.73 -1.44
C LEU A 142 -1.22 -13.33 -1.93
N CYS A 143 -1.31 -12.43 -2.92
CA CYS A 143 -2.57 -11.99 -3.50
C CYS A 143 -3.37 -13.14 -4.13
N LEU A 144 -2.68 -14.13 -4.66
CA LEU A 144 -3.27 -15.31 -5.32
C LEU A 144 -3.59 -16.45 -4.33
N CYS A 145 -3.18 -16.30 -3.06
CA CYS A 145 -3.36 -17.31 -2.01
C CYS A 145 -4.60 -17.05 -1.14
N THR A 146 -5.41 -16.06 -1.47
CA THR A 146 -6.66 -15.74 -0.75
C THR A 146 -7.88 -16.05 -1.58
N GLU A 147 -9.02 -16.28 -0.91
CA GLU A 147 -10.33 -16.43 -1.56
C GLU A 147 -11.32 -15.45 -0.91
N PRO A 148 -11.83 -14.48 -1.69
CA PRO A 148 -11.44 -14.15 -3.07
C PRO A 148 -9.98 -13.66 -3.18
N GLU A 149 -9.40 -13.68 -4.40
CA GLU A 149 -8.06 -13.15 -4.65
C GLU A 149 -7.98 -11.66 -4.29
N LEU A 150 -6.82 -11.25 -3.74
CA LEU A 150 -6.60 -9.92 -3.19
C LEU A 150 -6.30 -8.87 -4.28
N THR A 151 -7.11 -7.83 -4.36
CA THR A 151 -6.79 -6.58 -5.08
C THR A 151 -5.59 -5.91 -4.42
N SER A 152 -4.58 -5.55 -5.21
CA SER A 152 -3.35 -4.97 -4.66
C SER A 152 -2.72 -3.94 -5.62
N VAL A 153 -2.02 -2.99 -5.05
CA VAL A 153 -1.21 -2.03 -5.81
C VAL A 153 0.09 -2.70 -6.24
N ASP A 154 0.32 -2.77 -7.54
CA ASP A 154 1.62 -3.17 -8.12
C ASP A 154 2.54 -1.95 -8.18
N ASN A 155 3.56 -1.95 -7.34
CA ASN A 155 4.57 -0.89 -7.27
C ASN A 155 5.67 -1.03 -8.33
N ARG A 156 5.53 -1.96 -9.28
CA ARG A 156 6.47 -2.21 -10.39
C ARG A 156 7.88 -2.59 -9.93
N LEU A 157 7.99 -3.29 -8.80
CA LEU A 157 9.27 -3.62 -8.19
C LEU A 157 10.28 -4.29 -9.15
N PRO A 158 9.90 -5.24 -10.03
CA PRO A 158 10.84 -5.81 -11.01
C PRO A 158 11.45 -4.73 -11.92
N ALA A 159 10.63 -3.85 -12.49
CA ALA A 159 11.09 -2.78 -13.37
C ALA A 159 11.96 -1.75 -12.63
N ILE A 160 11.66 -1.48 -11.37
CA ILE A 160 12.50 -0.64 -10.49
C ILE A 160 13.87 -1.29 -10.29
N CYS A 161 13.94 -2.59 -10.01
CA CYS A 161 15.19 -3.33 -9.84
C CYS A 161 16.04 -3.32 -11.12
N GLU A 162 15.42 -3.56 -12.27
CA GLU A 162 16.09 -3.46 -13.58
C GLU A 162 16.68 -2.06 -13.79
N ARG A 163 15.92 -1.00 -13.52
CA ARG A 163 16.36 0.40 -13.65
C ARG A 163 17.51 0.72 -12.70
N ILE A 164 17.51 0.18 -11.46
CA ILE A 164 18.61 0.36 -10.50
C ILE A 164 19.91 -0.21 -11.08
N VAL A 165 19.86 -1.43 -11.61
CA VAL A 165 21.03 -2.07 -12.23
C VAL A 165 21.51 -1.30 -13.46
N GLU A 166 20.60 -0.90 -14.34
CA GLU A 166 20.92 -0.10 -15.52
C GLU A 166 21.55 1.25 -15.15
N THR A 167 21.01 1.91 -14.13
CA THR A 167 21.55 3.19 -13.62
C THR A 167 22.96 3.01 -13.11
N MET A 168 23.18 1.99 -12.27
CA MET A 168 24.51 1.71 -11.71
C MET A 168 25.54 1.39 -12.79
N LEU A 169 25.21 0.50 -13.74
CA LEU A 169 26.10 0.17 -14.85
C LEU A 169 26.37 1.39 -15.73
N GLY A 170 25.33 2.18 -16.04
CA GLY A 170 25.48 3.40 -16.83
C GLY A 170 26.46 4.38 -16.21
N VAL A 171 26.34 4.63 -14.90
CA VAL A 171 27.25 5.53 -14.19
C VAL A 171 28.68 5.01 -14.19
N LEU A 172 28.89 3.69 -13.97
CA LEU A 172 30.23 3.07 -13.99
C LEU A 172 30.89 3.12 -15.37
N GLU A 173 30.10 3.10 -16.45
CA GLU A 173 30.54 3.26 -17.84
C GLU A 173 30.72 4.73 -18.25
N GLY A 174 30.48 5.68 -17.35
CA GLY A 174 30.58 7.13 -17.65
C GLY A 174 29.42 7.70 -18.48
N ARG A 175 28.29 6.99 -18.57
CA ARG A 175 27.07 7.48 -19.22
C ARG A 175 26.37 8.47 -18.31
N GLU A 176 25.77 9.49 -18.90
CA GLU A 176 24.88 10.40 -18.17
C GLU A 176 23.57 9.67 -17.85
N MET A 177 23.24 9.60 -16.54
CA MET A 177 22.04 8.94 -16.06
C MET A 177 21.16 9.93 -15.29
N PRO A 178 19.81 9.80 -15.36
CA PRO A 178 18.92 10.68 -14.61
C PRO A 178 19.11 10.49 -13.11
N GLU A 179 19.27 11.59 -12.36
CA GLU A 179 19.42 11.57 -10.90
C GLU A 179 18.19 10.95 -10.19
N LYS A 180 17.00 11.07 -10.81
CA LYS A 180 15.77 10.52 -10.24
C LYS A 180 14.89 9.91 -11.31
N THR A 181 14.47 8.67 -11.08
CA THR A 181 13.46 7.95 -11.89
C THR A 181 12.29 7.55 -10.99
N VAL A 182 11.06 7.91 -11.40
CA VAL A 182 9.84 7.62 -10.65
C VAL A 182 8.94 6.73 -11.51
N PHE A 183 8.56 5.58 -10.97
CA PHE A 183 7.61 4.66 -11.58
C PHE A 183 6.19 4.95 -11.09
N THR A 184 5.22 4.83 -11.98
CA THR A 184 3.80 4.87 -11.64
C THR A 184 3.34 3.45 -11.29
N ALA A 185 2.68 3.31 -10.14
CA ALA A 185 2.03 2.07 -9.73
C ALA A 185 0.71 1.84 -10.49
N GLU A 186 0.24 0.59 -10.46
CA GLU A 186 -1.05 0.19 -11.02
C GLU A 186 -1.85 -0.59 -9.98
N ILE A 187 -3.18 -0.41 -9.93
CA ILE A 187 -4.04 -1.24 -9.08
C ILE A 187 -4.45 -2.48 -9.87
N ILE A 188 -3.99 -3.64 -9.42
CA ILE A 188 -4.39 -4.93 -9.99
C ILE A 188 -5.68 -5.36 -9.32
N GLN A 189 -6.77 -5.14 -10.04
CA GLN A 189 -8.11 -5.44 -9.57
C GLN A 189 -8.36 -6.95 -9.52
N ARG A 190 -8.89 -7.44 -8.38
CA ARG A 190 -9.31 -8.83 -8.17
C ARG A 190 -10.63 -8.87 -7.39
N GLY A 191 -10.92 -9.98 -6.72
CA GLY A 191 -12.20 -10.22 -6.07
C GLY A 191 -12.39 -9.58 -4.69
N SER A 192 -11.37 -8.98 -4.06
CA SER A 192 -11.46 -8.49 -2.68
C SER A 192 -12.03 -7.08 -2.51
N THR A 193 -12.43 -6.41 -3.59
CA THR A 193 -13.03 -5.08 -3.56
C THR A 193 -14.36 -5.05 -4.32
N ARG A 194 -15.29 -4.21 -3.85
CA ARG A 194 -16.51 -3.90 -4.60
C ARG A 194 -16.17 -3.15 -5.88
N ALA A 195 -16.98 -3.35 -6.93
CA ALA A 195 -16.91 -2.52 -8.11
C ALA A 195 -17.25 -1.05 -7.77
N ALA A 196 -16.67 -0.11 -8.52
CA ALA A 196 -17.07 1.28 -8.41
C ALA A 196 -18.58 1.40 -8.70
N GLN A 197 -19.28 2.23 -7.92
CA GLN A 197 -20.69 2.54 -8.20
C GLN A 197 -20.74 3.52 -9.37
N ASP A 198 -21.49 3.16 -10.41
CA ASP A 198 -21.81 4.10 -11.49
C ASP A 198 -22.52 5.33 -10.88
N LYS A 199 -21.91 6.50 -11.05
CA LYS A 199 -22.46 7.79 -10.60
C LYS A 199 -23.50 8.31 -11.55
#